data_8b466f2cf64e706930a34596dbcea4ed
#
_entry.id   8b466f2cf64e706930a34596dbcea4ed
#
_cell.length_a   1.000
_cell.length_b   1.000
_cell.length_c   1.000
_cell.angle_alpha   90.00
_cell.angle_beta   90.00
_cell.angle_gamma   90.00
#
_symmetry.space_group_name_H-M   'P 1'
#
loop_
_entity.id
_entity.type
_entity.pdbx_description
1 polymer ?
#
loop_
_entity_poly.entity_id
_entity_poly.type
_entity_poly.pdbx_seq_one_letter_code
_entity_poly.pdbx_strand_id
1 'polypeptide(L)'
;VGQFMAEWLAIYESKSGERGIFSRDASQRVARKNGRRDPSFEFGTNPCSEIILRPYQFCNLTEVVIRESDTEKSLAKKIRVATILGTFQSTMTYFPYLRKIWQKNTEEERLLGVSLTGIMDNPLMTRKNAGLDKTLEHLRNVAIDTNAEWAAKLGINASSAITCVKPSGTVSQLVDSASGIHARHSHYYIRTVRGDNKDPLTQFMQDQGIPSEPCVMKPQTTTVFSFPVKAPDNAVVTSDLSAIDQLEMWLMYQRHWCEHKPSVTINVRKDEWFEVGAFVYKHFDEMSGVSFLPYNEHTYQQAPYQEVGKTDYETLLSVMPKAIDWSKLSEYEKQDNTKGSQTFACTGEVCEIVDLT
;
A
#
# COMPACT_ATOMS: atom_id res chain seq x y z
N VAL A 1 -22.60 -1.62 -21.26
CA VAL A 1 -21.91 -2.93 -21.41
C VAL A 1 -20.75 -2.81 -22.40
N GLY A 2 -21.00 -2.42 -23.68
CA GLY A 2 -19.96 -2.43 -24.73
C GLY A 2 -18.69 -1.65 -24.39
N GLN A 3 -18.81 -0.43 -23.87
CA GLN A 3 -17.68 0.37 -23.43
C GLN A 3 -16.88 -0.31 -22.29
N PHE A 4 -17.60 -0.87 -21.31
CA PHE A 4 -16.94 -1.62 -20.23
C PHE A 4 -16.15 -2.80 -20.76
N MET A 5 -16.73 -3.58 -21.68
CA MET A 5 -16.06 -4.75 -22.26
C MET A 5 -14.80 -4.36 -23.05
N ALA A 6 -14.85 -3.24 -23.80
CA ALA A 6 -13.67 -2.73 -24.52
C ALA A 6 -12.54 -2.31 -23.56
N GLU A 7 -12.88 -1.59 -22.49
CA GLU A 7 -11.89 -1.19 -21.47
C GLU A 7 -11.37 -2.40 -20.67
N TRP A 8 -12.24 -3.37 -20.35
CA TRP A 8 -11.84 -4.58 -19.65
C TRP A 8 -10.85 -5.41 -20.47
N LEU A 9 -11.11 -5.56 -21.78
CA LEU A 9 -10.16 -6.21 -22.69
C LEU A 9 -8.84 -5.46 -22.76
N ALA A 10 -8.85 -4.14 -22.82
CA ALA A 10 -7.65 -3.34 -22.85
C ALA A 10 -6.82 -3.44 -21.53
N ILE A 11 -7.48 -3.61 -20.38
CA ILE A 11 -6.81 -3.91 -19.10
C ILE A 11 -6.13 -5.28 -19.16
N TYR A 12 -6.84 -6.30 -19.61
CA TYR A 12 -6.29 -7.65 -19.80
C TYR A 12 -5.07 -7.67 -20.73
N GLU A 13 -5.17 -6.98 -21.87
CA GLU A 13 -4.10 -6.95 -22.89
C GLU A 13 -2.87 -6.12 -22.43
N SER A 14 -3.06 -5.15 -21.52
CA SER A 14 -1.96 -4.33 -21.02
C SER A 14 -0.94 -5.11 -20.22
N LYS A 15 -1.35 -6.21 -19.58
CA LYS A 15 -0.54 -7.05 -18.68
C LYS A 15 0.22 -6.27 -17.60
N SER A 16 -0.23 -5.06 -17.29
CA SER A 16 0.41 -4.13 -16.37
C SER A 16 -0.52 -3.77 -15.22
N GLY A 17 0.00 -3.80 -14.00
CA GLY A 17 -0.72 -3.35 -12.79
C GLY A 17 -0.94 -1.84 -12.72
N GLU A 18 -0.38 -1.05 -13.62
CA GLU A 18 -0.55 0.40 -13.66
C GLU A 18 -1.90 0.82 -14.23
N ARG A 19 -2.48 0.02 -15.12
CA ARG A 19 -3.80 0.28 -15.67
C ARG A 19 -4.89 -0.27 -14.77
N GLY A 20 -5.86 0.59 -14.44
CA GLY A 20 -6.97 0.24 -13.57
C GLY A 20 -8.25 1.00 -13.90
N ILE A 21 -9.24 0.82 -13.06
CA ILE A 21 -10.53 1.49 -13.14
C ILE A 21 -10.61 2.53 -12.04
N PHE A 22 -11.07 3.74 -12.37
CA PHE A 22 -11.49 4.76 -11.43
C PHE A 22 -12.90 5.22 -11.77
N SER A 23 -13.81 5.18 -10.78
CA SER A 23 -15.18 5.67 -10.91
C SER A 23 -15.37 6.96 -10.11
N ARG A 24 -15.56 8.07 -10.81
CA ARG A 24 -15.88 9.37 -10.19
C ARG A 24 -17.25 9.35 -9.52
N ASP A 25 -18.23 8.73 -10.15
CA ASP A 25 -19.58 8.58 -9.58
C ASP A 25 -19.56 7.78 -8.28
N ALA A 26 -18.85 6.65 -8.24
CA ALA A 26 -18.66 5.90 -7.01
C ALA A 26 -17.99 6.75 -5.91
N SER A 27 -17.00 7.56 -6.25
CA SER A 27 -16.35 8.50 -5.33
C SER A 27 -17.31 9.55 -4.78
N GLN A 28 -18.19 10.09 -5.63
CA GLN A 28 -19.26 11.01 -5.21
C GLN A 28 -20.29 10.33 -4.30
N ARG A 29 -20.63 9.05 -4.57
CA ARG A 29 -21.52 8.27 -3.70
C ARG A 29 -20.89 8.04 -2.30
N VAL A 30 -19.58 7.77 -2.23
CA VAL A 30 -18.85 7.66 -0.95
C VAL A 30 -18.91 8.98 -0.17
N ALA A 31 -18.64 10.11 -0.81
CA ALA A 31 -18.74 11.43 -0.18
C ALA A 31 -20.15 11.72 0.34
N ARG A 32 -21.19 11.38 -0.44
CA ARG A 32 -22.60 11.54 -0.05
C ARG A 32 -22.95 10.64 1.16
N LYS A 33 -22.50 9.39 1.14
CA LYS A 33 -22.74 8.43 2.23
C LYS A 33 -22.14 8.92 3.54
N ASN A 34 -20.93 9.48 3.50
CA ASN A 34 -20.23 9.98 4.69
C ASN A 34 -20.88 11.25 5.28
N GLY A 35 -21.60 12.03 4.47
CA GLY A 35 -22.43 13.17 4.90
C GLY A 35 -21.65 14.42 5.36
N ARG A 36 -20.30 14.36 5.36
CA ARG A 36 -19.44 15.49 5.78
C ARG A 36 -18.70 16.15 4.61
N ARG A 37 -18.80 15.60 3.42
CA ARG A 37 -18.12 16.06 2.22
C ARG A 37 -19.12 16.39 1.11
N ASP A 38 -18.97 17.52 0.45
CA ASP A 38 -19.80 17.88 -0.70
C ASP A 38 -19.56 16.89 -1.87
N PRO A 39 -20.58 16.12 -2.28
CA PRO A 39 -20.44 15.13 -3.34
C PRO A 39 -20.46 15.73 -4.75
N SER A 40 -20.70 17.04 -4.93
CA SER A 40 -20.81 17.69 -6.23
C SER A 40 -19.48 17.94 -6.91
N PHE A 41 -18.37 17.80 -6.20
CA PHE A 41 -17.04 18.00 -6.78
C PHE A 41 -16.67 16.95 -7.82
N GLU A 42 -15.90 17.40 -8.83
CA GLU A 42 -15.23 16.52 -9.77
C GLU A 42 -14.00 15.89 -9.11
N PHE A 43 -14.19 14.73 -8.51
CA PHE A 43 -13.11 14.02 -7.83
C PHE A 43 -12.14 13.35 -8.81
N GLY A 44 -10.88 13.30 -8.40
CA GLY A 44 -9.80 12.44 -8.88
C GLY A 44 -9.13 11.76 -7.69
N THR A 45 -7.90 11.29 -7.88
CA THR A 45 -7.12 10.64 -6.81
C THR A 45 -5.70 11.16 -6.77
N ASN A 46 -4.99 10.87 -5.68
CA ASN A 46 -3.53 10.93 -5.62
C ASN A 46 -2.90 9.78 -6.46
N PRO A 47 -1.58 9.79 -6.71
CA PRO A 47 -0.91 8.76 -7.54
C PRO A 47 -1.13 7.32 -7.08
N CYS A 48 -1.07 7.05 -5.77
CA CYS A 48 -1.33 5.72 -5.22
C CYS A 48 -2.83 5.40 -5.11
N SER A 49 -3.71 6.33 -5.47
CA SER A 49 -5.15 6.16 -5.63
C SER A 49 -5.95 5.81 -4.37
N GLU A 50 -5.39 5.93 -3.16
CA GLU A 50 -6.14 5.71 -1.91
C GLU A 50 -6.95 6.91 -1.46
N ILE A 51 -6.61 8.13 -1.90
CA ILE A 51 -7.26 9.37 -1.49
C ILE A 51 -8.11 9.93 -2.62
N ILE A 52 -9.37 10.21 -2.32
CA ILE A 52 -10.28 10.92 -3.21
C ILE A 52 -10.04 12.42 -3.02
N LEU A 53 -9.58 13.09 -4.07
CA LEU A 53 -9.23 14.50 -4.09
C LEU A 53 -10.10 15.30 -5.06
N ARG A 54 -10.42 16.53 -4.70
CA ARG A 54 -10.81 17.55 -5.67
C ARG A 54 -9.57 18.25 -6.25
N PRO A 55 -9.67 18.97 -7.39
CA PRO A 55 -8.52 19.69 -7.93
C PRO A 55 -7.88 20.61 -6.90
N TYR A 56 -6.54 20.72 -6.94
CA TYR A 56 -5.76 21.60 -6.07
C TYR A 56 -5.95 21.32 -4.57
N GLN A 57 -5.72 20.06 -4.17
CA GLN A 57 -5.93 19.65 -2.80
C GLN A 57 -4.85 18.65 -2.33
N PHE A 58 -4.55 18.69 -1.03
CA PHE A 58 -3.68 17.78 -0.32
C PHE A 58 -4.45 16.91 0.67
N CYS A 59 -3.84 15.81 1.06
CA CYS A 59 -4.28 14.96 2.16
C CYS A 59 -3.12 14.71 3.13
N ASN A 60 -3.44 14.56 4.40
CA ASN A 60 -2.48 14.28 5.47
C ASN A 60 -2.54 12.79 5.81
N LEU A 61 -1.48 12.06 5.43
CA LEU A 61 -1.41 10.61 5.59
C LEU A 61 -0.75 10.23 6.92
N THR A 62 -1.37 9.27 7.60
CA THR A 62 -0.79 8.52 8.72
C THR A 62 -1.07 7.04 8.51
N GLU A 63 -0.25 6.17 9.11
CA GLU A 63 -0.40 4.73 8.92
C GLU A 63 -0.34 3.98 10.24
N VAL A 64 -1.31 3.11 10.45
CA VAL A 64 -1.43 2.21 11.60
C VAL A 64 -0.90 0.85 11.20
N VAL A 65 0.14 0.38 11.89
CA VAL A 65 0.70 -0.96 11.70
C VAL A 65 -0.07 -1.96 12.55
N ILE A 66 -0.75 -2.88 11.89
CA ILE A 66 -1.46 -3.99 12.50
C ILE A 66 -0.48 -5.14 12.69
N ARG A 67 -0.48 -5.71 13.89
CA ARG A 67 0.32 -6.89 14.25
C ARG A 67 -0.59 -8.08 14.55
N GLU A 68 -0.09 -9.29 14.40
CA GLU A 68 -0.81 -10.52 14.71
C GLU A 68 -1.42 -10.51 16.11
N SER A 69 -0.72 -9.93 17.09
CA SER A 69 -1.14 -9.82 18.48
C SER A 69 -2.14 -8.72 18.79
N ASP A 70 -2.47 -7.87 17.81
CA ASP A 70 -3.39 -6.75 18.07
C ASP A 70 -4.81 -7.23 18.31
N THR A 71 -5.46 -6.59 19.26
CA THR A 71 -6.88 -6.69 19.56
C THR A 71 -7.61 -5.44 19.09
N GLU A 72 -8.93 -5.49 18.99
CA GLU A 72 -9.74 -4.32 18.64
C GLU A 72 -9.42 -3.11 19.54
N LYS A 73 -9.23 -3.35 20.85
CA LYS A 73 -8.85 -2.31 21.82
C LYS A 73 -7.48 -1.69 21.53
N SER A 74 -6.48 -2.50 21.17
CA SER A 74 -5.14 -1.97 20.83
C SER A 74 -5.16 -1.23 19.49
N LEU A 75 -5.92 -1.72 18.51
CA LEU A 75 -6.12 -1.04 17.23
C LEU A 75 -6.82 0.31 17.40
N ALA A 76 -7.87 0.37 18.22
CA ALA A 76 -8.55 1.64 18.53
C ALA A 76 -7.58 2.68 19.14
N LYS A 77 -6.66 2.27 20.03
CA LYS A 77 -5.60 3.16 20.55
C LYS A 77 -4.63 3.64 19.48
N LYS A 78 -4.17 2.75 18.62
CA LYS A 78 -3.26 3.10 17.51
C LYS A 78 -3.93 4.07 16.53
N ILE A 79 -5.18 3.80 16.16
CA ILE A 79 -5.99 4.65 15.27
C ILE A 79 -6.19 6.04 15.89
N ARG A 80 -6.49 6.10 17.19
CA ARG A 80 -6.60 7.37 17.90
C ARG A 80 -5.31 8.20 17.78
N VAL A 81 -4.16 7.61 18.05
CA VAL A 81 -2.85 8.30 17.94
C VAL A 81 -2.60 8.77 16.51
N ALA A 82 -2.79 7.89 15.51
CA ALA A 82 -2.59 8.21 14.10
C ALA A 82 -3.51 9.37 13.66
N THR A 83 -4.78 9.36 14.12
CA THR A 83 -5.72 10.43 13.80
C THR A 83 -5.33 11.75 14.47
N ILE A 84 -4.84 11.75 15.71
CA ILE A 84 -4.31 12.94 16.38
C ILE A 84 -3.17 13.54 15.56
N LEU A 85 -2.17 12.72 15.18
CA LEU A 85 -1.04 13.15 14.37
C LEU A 85 -1.47 13.74 13.03
N GLY A 86 -2.39 13.07 12.32
CA GLY A 86 -2.95 13.57 11.05
C GLY A 86 -3.70 14.89 11.24
N THR A 87 -4.46 15.05 12.33
CA THR A 87 -5.19 16.28 12.63
C THR A 87 -4.22 17.45 12.89
N PHE A 88 -3.13 17.21 13.62
CA PHE A 88 -2.06 18.20 13.79
C PHE A 88 -1.40 18.54 12.44
N GLN A 89 -1.07 17.55 11.64
CA GLN A 89 -0.48 17.77 10.30
C GLN A 89 -1.40 18.62 9.42
N SER A 90 -2.73 18.47 9.53
CA SER A 90 -3.70 19.24 8.76
C SER A 90 -3.72 20.74 9.10
N THR A 91 -3.06 21.18 10.19
CA THR A 91 -2.89 22.60 10.51
C THR A 91 -1.85 23.30 9.61
N MET A 92 -0.97 22.53 8.97
CA MET A 92 0.08 23.06 8.09
C MET A 92 -0.51 23.40 6.72
N THR A 93 -1.00 24.63 6.57
CA THR A 93 -1.67 25.11 5.35
C THR A 93 -0.96 26.29 4.66
N TYR A 94 0.22 26.65 5.14
CA TYR A 94 1.03 27.67 4.51
C TYR A 94 1.83 27.10 3.33
N PHE A 95 1.40 27.43 2.11
CA PHE A 95 2.01 26.97 0.86
C PHE A 95 2.54 28.15 0.02
N PRO A 96 3.70 28.73 0.37
CA PRO A 96 4.17 30.00 -0.23
C PRO A 96 4.43 29.92 -1.74
N TYR A 97 4.71 28.73 -2.28
CA TYR A 97 5.02 28.51 -3.68
C TYR A 97 3.82 28.04 -4.52
N LEU A 98 2.65 27.87 -3.90
CA LEU A 98 1.44 27.41 -4.57
C LEU A 98 0.40 28.51 -4.67
N ARG A 99 -0.52 28.36 -5.63
CA ARG A 99 -1.67 29.27 -5.75
C ARG A 99 -2.56 29.16 -4.51
N LYS A 100 -3.17 30.28 -4.09
CA LYS A 100 -4.03 30.35 -2.89
C LYS A 100 -5.18 29.35 -2.87
N ILE A 101 -5.60 28.85 -4.04
CA ILE A 101 -6.64 27.81 -4.11
C ILE A 101 -6.26 26.52 -3.39
N TRP A 102 -4.95 26.16 -3.38
CA TRP A 102 -4.46 24.99 -2.64
C TRP A 102 -4.67 25.15 -1.13
N GLN A 103 -4.31 26.32 -0.60
CA GLN A 103 -4.54 26.63 0.81
C GLN A 103 -6.02 26.60 1.15
N LYS A 104 -6.85 27.31 0.37
CA LYS A 104 -8.31 27.38 0.56
C LYS A 104 -8.92 25.97 0.61
N ASN A 105 -8.66 25.16 -0.41
CA ASN A 105 -9.25 23.82 -0.49
C ASN A 105 -8.79 22.89 0.64
N THR A 106 -7.52 23.03 1.07
CA THR A 106 -6.97 22.27 2.18
C THR A 106 -7.60 22.69 3.51
N GLU A 107 -7.79 23.97 3.75
CA GLU A 107 -8.41 24.51 4.96
C GLU A 107 -9.91 24.18 5.07
N GLU A 108 -10.62 24.16 3.96
CA GLU A 108 -12.04 23.80 3.92
C GLU A 108 -12.27 22.35 4.34
N GLU A 109 -11.53 21.40 3.78
CA GLU A 109 -11.79 19.97 3.97
C GLU A 109 -10.87 19.29 4.97
N ARG A 110 -9.67 19.80 5.24
CA ARG A 110 -8.70 19.25 6.20
C ARG A 110 -8.53 17.72 6.07
N LEU A 111 -8.44 17.21 4.83
CA LEU A 111 -8.46 15.76 4.57
C LEU A 111 -7.36 15.02 5.33
N LEU A 112 -7.75 13.93 5.96
CA LEU A 112 -6.85 12.92 6.52
C LEU A 112 -6.90 11.66 5.68
N GLY A 113 -5.80 10.90 5.74
CA GLY A 113 -5.71 9.53 5.23
C GLY A 113 -5.13 8.64 6.31
N VAL A 114 -5.94 8.30 7.34
CA VAL A 114 -5.58 7.32 8.35
C VAL A 114 -5.67 5.94 7.70
N SER A 115 -4.51 5.38 7.39
CA SER A 115 -4.35 4.11 6.68
C SER A 115 -4.08 2.96 7.64
N LEU A 116 -4.37 1.75 7.18
CA LEU A 116 -4.07 0.48 7.85
C LEU A 116 -3.10 -0.33 7.00
N THR A 117 -2.04 -0.86 7.60
CA THR A 117 -1.12 -1.82 6.96
C THR A 117 -0.94 -3.04 7.85
N GLY A 118 -0.62 -4.21 7.28
CA GLY A 118 -0.61 -5.48 8.02
C GLY A 118 -1.99 -6.09 8.21
N ILE A 119 -2.97 -5.72 7.41
CA ILE A 119 -4.35 -6.23 7.50
C ILE A 119 -4.37 -7.76 7.45
N MET A 120 -3.61 -8.34 6.53
CA MET A 120 -3.58 -9.79 6.31
C MET A 120 -2.71 -10.56 7.32
N ASP A 121 -2.00 -9.86 8.19
CA ASP A 121 -1.23 -10.48 9.28
C ASP A 121 -2.09 -10.79 10.52
N ASN A 122 -3.31 -10.24 10.61
CA ASN A 122 -4.17 -10.40 11.78
C ASN A 122 -5.56 -10.96 11.41
N PRO A 123 -5.95 -12.15 11.90
CA PRO A 123 -7.25 -12.76 11.61
C PRO A 123 -8.46 -11.89 11.94
N LEU A 124 -8.38 -11.02 12.97
CA LEU A 124 -9.46 -10.09 13.36
C LEU A 124 -9.80 -9.11 12.23
N MET A 125 -8.80 -8.74 11.40
CA MET A 125 -8.94 -7.76 10.33
C MET A 125 -9.19 -8.40 8.94
N THR A 126 -9.36 -9.71 8.89
CA THR A 126 -9.65 -10.49 7.67
C THR A 126 -11.05 -11.09 7.70
N ARG A 127 -11.47 -11.69 6.60
CA ARG A 127 -12.76 -12.44 6.50
C ARG A 127 -12.85 -13.65 7.45
N LYS A 128 -11.77 -14.03 8.12
CA LYS A 128 -11.81 -15.02 9.23
C LYS A 128 -12.63 -14.51 10.42
N ASN A 129 -12.79 -13.20 10.56
CA ASN A 129 -13.68 -12.56 11.54
C ASN A 129 -15.09 -12.38 10.96
N ALA A 130 -16.08 -13.13 11.44
CA ALA A 130 -17.47 -13.01 11.03
C ALA A 130 -18.12 -11.64 11.36
N GLY A 131 -17.53 -10.86 12.28
CA GLY A 131 -17.97 -9.52 12.67
C GLY A 131 -17.09 -8.40 12.12
N LEU A 132 -16.33 -8.65 11.04
CA LEU A 132 -15.39 -7.69 10.47
C LEU A 132 -16.03 -6.34 10.11
N ASP A 133 -17.24 -6.34 9.58
CA ASP A 133 -18.02 -5.14 9.27
C ASP A 133 -18.17 -4.23 10.50
N LYS A 134 -18.61 -4.79 11.63
CA LYS A 134 -18.80 -4.06 12.89
C LYS A 134 -17.48 -3.59 13.49
N THR A 135 -16.44 -4.42 13.44
CA THR A 135 -15.10 -4.06 13.88
C THR A 135 -14.58 -2.86 13.07
N LEU A 136 -14.69 -2.89 11.74
CA LEU A 136 -14.25 -1.79 10.87
C LEU A 136 -15.04 -0.51 11.12
N GLU A 137 -16.37 -0.60 11.28
CA GLU A 137 -17.22 0.56 11.58
C GLU A 137 -16.89 1.17 12.94
N HIS A 138 -16.68 0.35 13.98
CA HIS A 138 -16.23 0.84 15.28
C HIS A 138 -14.90 1.59 15.17
N LEU A 139 -13.90 0.97 14.54
CA LEU A 139 -12.58 1.58 14.37
C LEU A 139 -12.62 2.88 13.53
N ARG A 140 -13.46 2.93 12.48
CA ARG A 140 -13.72 4.16 11.72
C ARG A 140 -14.30 5.25 12.58
N ASN A 141 -15.30 4.92 13.43
CA ASN A 141 -15.93 5.89 14.32
C ASN A 141 -14.93 6.44 15.34
N VAL A 142 -14.01 5.60 15.86
CA VAL A 142 -12.89 6.08 16.71
C VAL A 142 -12.06 7.15 15.99
N ALA A 143 -11.76 6.98 14.70
CA ALA A 143 -11.04 7.99 13.93
C ALA A 143 -11.87 9.28 13.76
N ILE A 144 -13.14 9.16 13.41
CA ILE A 144 -14.06 10.32 13.22
C ILE A 144 -14.19 11.13 14.52
N ASP A 145 -14.50 10.48 15.63
CA ASP A 145 -14.69 11.13 16.94
C ASP A 145 -13.38 11.78 17.41
N THR A 146 -12.25 11.11 17.23
CA THR A 146 -10.93 11.65 17.57
C THR A 146 -10.60 12.90 16.76
N ASN A 147 -10.85 12.88 15.44
CA ASN A 147 -10.63 14.07 14.62
C ASN A 147 -11.53 15.23 15.03
N ALA A 148 -12.82 14.98 15.28
CA ALA A 148 -13.75 16.01 15.73
C ALA A 148 -13.30 16.64 17.07
N GLU A 149 -12.89 15.82 18.05
CA GLU A 149 -12.37 16.27 19.35
C GLU A 149 -11.14 17.18 19.18
N TRP A 150 -10.16 16.74 18.37
CA TRP A 150 -8.89 17.47 18.24
C TRP A 150 -8.99 18.67 17.30
N ALA A 151 -9.83 18.62 16.27
CA ALA A 151 -10.13 19.77 15.43
C ALA A 151 -10.75 20.93 16.26
N ALA A 152 -11.71 20.59 17.15
CA ALA A 152 -12.28 21.56 18.06
C ALA A 152 -11.24 22.19 19.03
N LYS A 153 -10.31 21.37 19.58
CA LYS A 153 -9.22 21.86 20.44
C LYS A 153 -8.26 22.78 19.70
N LEU A 154 -8.01 22.52 18.41
CA LEU A 154 -7.12 23.30 17.56
C LEU A 154 -7.80 24.50 16.91
N GLY A 155 -9.12 24.65 17.04
CA GLY A 155 -9.89 25.74 16.43
C GLY A 155 -9.93 25.65 14.89
N ILE A 156 -9.92 24.44 14.32
CA ILE A 156 -9.98 24.19 12.88
C ILE A 156 -11.23 23.40 12.51
N ASN A 157 -11.56 23.37 11.21
CA ASN A 157 -12.63 22.49 10.72
C ASN A 157 -12.28 21.03 10.97
N ALA A 158 -13.26 20.22 11.36
CA ALA A 158 -13.13 18.77 11.32
C ALA A 158 -12.96 18.29 9.88
N SER A 159 -12.19 17.23 9.69
CA SER A 159 -11.90 16.67 8.38
C SER A 159 -13.15 16.10 7.72
N SER A 160 -13.35 16.43 6.45
CA SER A 160 -14.51 15.95 5.68
C SER A 160 -14.40 14.48 5.25
N ALA A 161 -13.17 13.92 5.21
CA ALA A 161 -12.90 12.50 5.04
C ALA A 161 -11.58 12.14 5.75
N ILE A 162 -11.50 10.94 6.36
CA ILE A 162 -10.46 10.61 7.34
C ILE A 162 -9.75 9.28 7.00
N THR A 163 -10.47 8.24 6.62
CA THR A 163 -9.96 6.87 6.58
C THR A 163 -9.73 6.35 5.16
N CYS A 164 -8.66 5.61 4.97
CA CYS A 164 -8.27 4.97 3.71
C CYS A 164 -7.47 3.69 3.95
N VAL A 165 -7.10 3.00 2.88
CA VAL A 165 -6.03 2.00 2.91
C VAL A 165 -5.05 2.29 1.80
N LYS A 166 -3.83 2.70 2.17
CA LYS A 166 -2.70 2.92 1.27
C LYS A 166 -2.07 1.59 0.85
N PRO A 167 -1.46 1.47 -0.35
CA PRO A 167 -0.72 0.27 -0.74
C PRO A 167 0.46 -0.06 0.19
N SER A 168 1.07 0.95 0.82
CA SER A 168 2.13 0.80 1.84
C SER A 168 3.35 -0.02 1.40
N GLY A 169 3.82 0.16 0.17
CA GLY A 169 4.92 -0.64 -0.39
C GLY A 169 6.25 -0.46 0.35
N THR A 170 6.55 0.73 0.89
CA THR A 170 7.79 1.04 1.60
C THR A 170 7.67 0.86 3.11
N VAL A 171 6.65 1.46 3.73
CA VAL A 171 6.47 1.40 5.19
C VAL A 171 6.25 -0.03 5.67
N SER A 172 5.48 -0.83 4.94
CA SER A 172 5.26 -2.24 5.29
C SER A 172 6.57 -3.04 5.34
N GLN A 173 7.52 -2.76 4.46
CA GLN A 173 8.84 -3.40 4.48
C GLN A 173 9.67 -2.93 5.68
N LEU A 174 9.66 -1.63 5.98
CA LEU A 174 10.37 -1.06 7.13
C LEU A 174 9.92 -1.69 8.46
N VAL A 175 8.62 -1.98 8.58
CA VAL A 175 8.02 -2.50 9.82
C VAL A 175 7.74 -3.99 9.79
N ASP A 176 8.15 -4.69 8.74
CA ASP A 176 7.84 -6.12 8.51
C ASP A 176 6.36 -6.43 8.74
N SER A 177 5.52 -5.98 7.81
CA SER A 177 4.08 -6.27 7.79
C SER A 177 3.60 -6.59 6.37
N ALA A 178 2.42 -7.18 6.26
CA ALA A 178 1.71 -7.23 4.97
C ALA A 178 1.44 -5.82 4.45
N SER A 179 1.49 -5.61 3.14
CA SER A 179 1.36 -4.28 2.51
C SER A 179 -0.10 -3.85 2.39
N GLY A 180 -0.56 -2.94 3.24
CA GLY A 180 -1.94 -2.45 3.21
C GLY A 180 -2.94 -3.60 3.33
N ILE A 181 -3.79 -3.77 2.32
CA ILE A 181 -4.80 -4.83 2.21
C ILE A 181 -4.29 -6.08 1.44
N HIS A 182 -3.05 -6.04 0.91
CA HIS A 182 -2.49 -7.17 0.18
C HIS A 182 -2.09 -8.31 1.13
N ALA A 183 -2.19 -9.54 0.64
CA ALA A 183 -1.67 -10.72 1.32
C ALA A 183 -0.13 -10.71 1.38
N ARG A 184 0.45 -11.46 2.31
CA ARG A 184 1.88 -11.79 2.26
C ARG A 184 2.17 -12.62 1.01
N HIS A 185 3.39 -12.51 0.48
CA HIS A 185 3.76 -13.27 -0.72
C HIS A 185 3.59 -14.78 -0.52
N SER A 186 4.19 -15.33 0.54
CA SER A 186 4.04 -16.71 1.00
C SER A 186 4.41 -16.83 2.47
N HIS A 187 4.32 -18.03 3.06
CA HIS A 187 4.69 -18.26 4.46
C HIS A 187 6.20 -18.07 4.71
N TYR A 188 7.03 -18.51 3.75
CA TYR A 188 8.47 -18.31 3.75
C TYR A 188 8.89 -17.81 2.40
N TYR A 189 9.62 -16.71 2.34
CA TYR A 189 10.09 -16.12 1.10
C TYR A 189 11.40 -15.36 1.27
N ILE A 190 12.12 -15.20 0.16
CA ILE A 190 13.29 -14.33 0.10
C ILE A 190 12.86 -13.01 -0.51
N ARG A 191 13.14 -11.93 0.19
CA ARG A 191 13.04 -10.57 -0.32
C ARG A 191 14.37 -10.14 -0.87
N THR A 192 14.45 -9.81 -2.16
CA THR A 192 15.66 -9.27 -2.78
C THR A 192 15.60 -7.75 -2.85
N VAL A 193 16.74 -7.10 -2.59
CA VAL A 193 16.92 -5.65 -2.69
C VAL A 193 18.15 -5.37 -3.53
N ARG A 194 18.04 -4.43 -4.46
CA ARG A 194 19.14 -4.02 -5.34
C ARG A 194 19.79 -2.77 -4.80
N GLY A 195 21.13 -2.79 -4.72
CA GLY A 195 21.97 -1.63 -4.40
C GLY A 195 22.91 -1.30 -5.56
N ASP A 196 23.11 -0.01 -5.84
CA ASP A 196 24.15 0.43 -6.75
C ASP A 196 25.52 0.13 -6.12
N ASN A 197 26.45 -0.44 -6.88
CA ASN A 197 27.80 -0.78 -6.39
C ASN A 197 28.62 0.45 -5.96
N LYS A 198 28.22 1.65 -6.38
CA LYS A 198 28.83 2.91 -5.97
C LYS A 198 28.21 3.51 -4.71
N ASP A 199 27.07 2.98 -4.27
CA ASP A 199 26.41 3.42 -3.04
C ASP A 199 27.23 2.94 -1.84
N PRO A 200 27.65 3.85 -0.95
CA PRO A 200 28.34 3.49 0.28
C PRO A 200 27.60 2.45 1.13
N LEU A 201 26.26 2.50 1.14
CA LEU A 201 25.45 1.53 1.85
C LEU A 201 25.61 0.11 1.26
N THR A 202 25.76 -0.02 -0.05
CA THR A 202 25.97 -1.33 -0.71
C THR A 202 27.26 -1.97 -0.23
N GLN A 203 28.36 -1.23 -0.23
CA GLN A 203 29.66 -1.74 0.25
C GLN A 203 29.59 -2.05 1.75
N PHE A 204 29.02 -1.18 2.54
CA PHE A 204 28.82 -1.40 3.97
C PHE A 204 28.04 -2.70 4.24
N MET A 205 26.92 -2.93 3.56
CA MET A 205 26.10 -4.13 3.75
C MET A 205 26.85 -5.41 3.35
N GLN A 206 27.66 -5.38 2.30
CA GLN A 206 28.52 -6.50 1.89
C GLN A 206 29.56 -6.80 2.98
N ASP A 207 30.25 -5.79 3.49
CA ASP A 207 31.27 -5.92 4.53
C ASP A 207 30.69 -6.38 5.87
N GLN A 208 29.39 -6.08 6.15
CA GLN A 208 28.66 -6.62 7.29
C GLN A 208 28.21 -8.09 7.09
N GLY A 209 28.47 -8.67 5.93
CA GLY A 209 28.19 -10.08 5.64
C GLY A 209 26.74 -10.37 5.29
N ILE A 210 25.98 -9.40 4.80
CA ILE A 210 24.61 -9.66 4.29
C ILE A 210 24.74 -10.47 2.99
N PRO A 211 24.02 -11.60 2.86
CA PRO A 211 24.03 -12.42 1.65
C PRO A 211 23.71 -11.61 0.40
N SER A 212 24.62 -11.62 -0.54
CA SER A 212 24.52 -10.82 -1.76
C SER A 212 25.19 -11.49 -2.95
N GLU A 213 24.75 -11.12 -4.15
CA GLU A 213 25.29 -11.58 -5.43
C GLU A 213 25.23 -10.47 -6.49
N PRO A 214 26.03 -10.53 -7.55
CA PRO A 214 25.90 -9.60 -8.67
C PRO A 214 24.51 -9.71 -9.34
N CYS A 215 23.92 -8.58 -9.74
CA CYS A 215 22.68 -8.57 -10.50
C CYS A 215 22.86 -9.22 -11.87
N VAL A 216 22.01 -10.20 -12.21
CA VAL A 216 22.10 -10.90 -13.51
C VAL A 216 21.95 -9.98 -14.71
N MET A 217 21.18 -8.88 -14.59
CA MET A 217 20.96 -7.92 -15.67
C MET A 217 22.06 -6.88 -15.76
N LYS A 218 22.66 -6.47 -14.61
CA LYS A 218 23.66 -5.41 -14.51
C LYS A 218 24.77 -5.78 -13.52
N PRO A 219 25.55 -6.85 -13.77
CA PRO A 219 26.50 -7.38 -12.78
C PRO A 219 27.62 -6.41 -12.41
N GLN A 220 27.95 -5.46 -13.32
CA GLN A 220 29.04 -4.50 -13.10
C GLN A 220 28.64 -3.32 -12.21
N THR A 221 27.35 -3.03 -12.08
CA THR A 221 26.88 -1.81 -11.42
C THR A 221 25.93 -2.07 -10.26
N THR A 222 25.41 -3.29 -10.13
CA THR A 222 24.32 -3.57 -9.19
C THR A 222 24.58 -4.87 -8.44
N THR A 223 24.43 -4.81 -7.13
CA THR A 223 24.42 -5.94 -6.19
C THR A 223 23.00 -6.23 -5.75
N VAL A 224 22.65 -7.51 -5.63
CA VAL A 224 21.37 -8.00 -5.13
C VAL A 224 21.57 -8.60 -3.75
N PHE A 225 20.93 -8.06 -2.75
CA PHE A 225 20.91 -8.57 -1.38
C PHE A 225 19.69 -9.45 -1.16
N SER A 226 19.86 -10.53 -0.39
CA SER A 226 18.79 -11.49 -0.09
C SER A 226 18.46 -11.50 1.39
N PHE A 227 17.18 -11.28 1.73
CA PHE A 227 16.68 -11.26 3.09
C PHE A 227 15.62 -12.34 3.28
N PRO A 228 15.82 -13.29 4.21
CA PRO A 228 14.81 -14.30 4.53
C PRO A 228 13.68 -13.65 5.34
N VAL A 229 12.45 -13.86 4.91
CA VAL A 229 11.25 -13.35 5.58
C VAL A 229 10.30 -14.51 5.88
N LYS A 230 9.75 -14.52 7.10
CA LYS A 230 8.68 -15.43 7.53
C LYS A 230 7.42 -14.62 7.82
N ALA A 231 6.30 -15.00 7.21
CA ALA A 231 5.00 -14.45 7.57
C ALA A 231 4.58 -14.88 8.98
N PRO A 232 3.77 -14.11 9.72
CA PRO A 232 3.11 -14.57 10.93
C PRO A 232 2.33 -15.89 10.69
N ASP A 233 2.23 -16.73 11.69
CA ASP A 233 1.68 -18.09 11.52
C ASP A 233 0.20 -18.09 11.05
N ASN A 234 -0.58 -17.07 11.43
CA ASN A 234 -1.99 -16.90 11.03
C ASN A 234 -2.20 -15.95 9.86
N ALA A 235 -1.13 -15.43 9.26
CA ALA A 235 -1.23 -14.52 8.12
C ALA A 235 -1.91 -15.19 6.92
N VAL A 236 -2.57 -14.36 6.12
CA VAL A 236 -3.11 -14.76 4.82
C VAL A 236 -2.01 -14.53 3.77
N VAL A 237 -1.74 -15.53 2.96
CA VAL A 237 -0.76 -15.47 1.86
C VAL A 237 -1.45 -15.45 0.50
N THR A 238 -0.71 -15.06 -0.54
CA THR A 238 -1.28 -14.86 -1.89
C THR A 238 -1.95 -16.11 -2.44
N SER A 239 -1.41 -17.30 -2.15
CA SER A 239 -2.00 -18.57 -2.60
C SER A 239 -3.35 -18.91 -1.94
N ASP A 240 -3.66 -18.30 -0.79
CA ASP A 240 -4.91 -18.52 -0.05
C ASP A 240 -6.11 -17.77 -0.66
N LEU A 241 -5.87 -16.83 -1.56
CA LEU A 241 -6.89 -15.92 -2.08
C LEU A 241 -7.09 -16.09 -3.59
N SER A 242 -8.34 -16.21 -4.00
CA SER A 242 -8.77 -15.94 -5.38
C SER A 242 -8.83 -14.44 -5.64
N ALA A 243 -8.94 -14.05 -6.92
CA ALA A 243 -9.16 -12.65 -7.27
C ALA A 243 -10.50 -12.12 -6.70
N ILE A 244 -11.52 -12.97 -6.63
CA ILE A 244 -12.82 -12.62 -6.04
C ILE A 244 -12.70 -12.40 -4.53
N ASP A 245 -11.94 -13.24 -3.80
CA ASP A 245 -11.70 -13.03 -2.36
C ASP A 245 -11.03 -11.69 -2.09
N GLN A 246 -10.05 -11.29 -2.91
CA GLN A 246 -9.39 -9.99 -2.82
C GLN A 246 -10.38 -8.84 -3.07
N LEU A 247 -11.27 -8.96 -4.07
CA LEU A 247 -12.29 -7.96 -4.40
C LEU A 247 -13.37 -7.85 -3.31
N GLU A 248 -13.78 -8.95 -2.72
CA GLU A 248 -14.73 -8.95 -1.59
C GLU A 248 -14.11 -8.30 -0.34
N MET A 249 -12.81 -8.53 -0.06
CA MET A 249 -12.09 -7.79 0.97
C MET A 249 -12.06 -6.30 0.66
N TRP A 250 -11.77 -5.93 -0.59
CA TRP A 250 -11.80 -4.54 -1.02
C TRP A 250 -13.16 -3.89 -0.74
N LEU A 251 -14.28 -4.54 -1.13
CA LEU A 251 -15.64 -4.04 -0.87
C LEU A 251 -15.93 -3.91 0.61
N MET A 252 -15.50 -4.87 1.45
CA MET A 252 -15.66 -4.83 2.89
C MET A 252 -15.01 -3.57 3.49
N TYR A 253 -13.75 -3.31 3.12
CA TYR A 253 -13.04 -2.13 3.58
C TYR A 253 -13.60 -0.84 2.99
N GLN A 254 -14.02 -0.81 1.73
CA GLN A 254 -14.66 0.34 1.11
C GLN A 254 -15.98 0.70 1.81
N ARG A 255 -16.77 -0.27 2.21
CA ARG A 255 -18.09 -0.05 2.82
C ARG A 255 -18.00 0.36 4.29
N HIS A 256 -17.06 -0.22 5.05
CA HIS A 256 -17.09 -0.17 6.50
C HIS A 256 -15.94 0.60 7.14
N TRP A 257 -14.80 0.73 6.46
CA TRP A 257 -13.64 1.48 6.94
C TRP A 257 -13.42 2.79 6.19
N CYS A 258 -13.33 2.75 4.85
CA CYS A 258 -12.83 3.88 4.06
C CYS A 258 -13.88 4.98 3.86
N GLU A 259 -13.50 6.20 4.21
CA GLU A 259 -14.19 7.42 3.77
C GLU A 259 -13.59 7.97 2.46
N HIS A 260 -12.38 7.55 2.13
CA HIS A 260 -11.78 7.61 0.80
C HIS A 260 -11.93 6.25 0.11
N LYS A 261 -10.85 5.51 -0.11
CA LYS A 261 -10.93 4.17 -0.70
C LYS A 261 -9.76 3.28 -0.28
N PRO A 262 -9.89 1.94 -0.36
CA PRO A 262 -8.72 1.09 -0.35
C PRO A 262 -8.02 1.15 -1.70
N SER A 263 -6.70 1.22 -1.70
CA SER A 263 -5.91 1.03 -2.90
C SER A 263 -5.36 -0.38 -2.93
N VAL A 264 -5.60 -1.09 -4.02
CA VAL A 264 -5.20 -2.49 -4.21
C VAL A 264 -4.92 -2.79 -5.66
N THR A 265 -3.96 -3.68 -5.89
CA THR A 265 -3.77 -4.37 -7.16
C THR A 265 -4.23 -5.81 -6.98
N ILE A 266 -5.26 -6.21 -7.70
CA ILE A 266 -5.83 -7.55 -7.67
C ILE A 266 -4.99 -8.47 -8.56
N ASN A 267 -4.47 -9.55 -8.01
CA ASN A 267 -3.81 -10.59 -8.78
C ASN A 267 -4.85 -11.52 -9.40
N VAL A 268 -4.90 -11.60 -10.73
CA VAL A 268 -5.93 -12.33 -11.48
C VAL A 268 -5.31 -13.49 -12.23
N ARG A 269 -5.69 -14.74 -11.91
CA ARG A 269 -5.26 -15.93 -12.66
C ARG A 269 -5.91 -15.95 -14.04
N LYS A 270 -5.31 -16.70 -14.96
CA LYS A 270 -5.73 -16.71 -16.37
C LYS A 270 -7.20 -17.09 -16.58
N ASP A 271 -7.74 -17.95 -15.76
CA ASP A 271 -9.12 -18.44 -15.80
C ASP A 271 -10.12 -17.55 -15.04
N GLU A 272 -9.65 -16.63 -14.17
CA GLU A 272 -10.52 -15.77 -13.35
C GLU A 272 -11.00 -14.51 -14.08
N TRP A 273 -10.41 -14.09 -15.20
CA TRP A 273 -10.64 -12.79 -15.83
C TRP A 273 -12.11 -12.51 -16.18
N PHE A 274 -12.86 -13.52 -16.61
CA PHE A 274 -14.29 -13.35 -16.92
C PHE A 274 -15.13 -13.13 -15.67
N GLU A 275 -14.88 -13.90 -14.63
CA GLU A 275 -15.60 -13.79 -13.37
C GLU A 275 -15.27 -12.45 -12.67
N VAL A 276 -14.00 -12.05 -12.65
CA VAL A 276 -13.55 -10.77 -12.14
C VAL A 276 -14.20 -9.61 -12.90
N GLY A 277 -14.26 -9.67 -14.24
CA GLY A 277 -14.93 -8.65 -15.05
C GLY A 277 -16.42 -8.54 -14.75
N ALA A 278 -17.10 -9.66 -14.59
CA ALA A 278 -18.51 -9.69 -14.20
C ALA A 278 -18.75 -9.12 -12.80
N PHE A 279 -17.87 -9.45 -11.85
CA PHE A 279 -17.91 -8.91 -10.48
C PHE A 279 -17.70 -7.38 -10.48
N VAL A 280 -16.69 -6.89 -11.18
CA VAL A 280 -16.40 -5.46 -11.30
C VAL A 280 -17.58 -4.71 -11.92
N TYR A 281 -18.17 -5.25 -12.99
CA TYR A 281 -19.35 -4.66 -13.65
C TYR A 281 -20.55 -4.59 -12.70
N LYS A 282 -20.81 -5.66 -11.95
CA LYS A 282 -21.93 -5.75 -10.99
C LYS A 282 -21.79 -4.72 -9.86
N HIS A 283 -20.57 -4.49 -9.39
CA HIS A 283 -20.26 -3.58 -8.26
C HIS A 283 -19.69 -2.24 -8.71
N PHE A 284 -19.80 -1.88 -10.00
CA PHE A 284 -19.18 -0.69 -10.56
C PHE A 284 -19.59 0.61 -9.84
N ASP A 285 -20.82 0.66 -9.36
CA ASP A 285 -21.37 1.80 -8.62
C ASP A 285 -20.72 2.01 -7.23
N GLU A 286 -20.05 1.00 -6.70
CA GLU A 286 -19.35 1.06 -5.41
C GLU A 286 -17.82 1.13 -5.58
N MET A 287 -17.30 0.69 -6.73
CA MET A 287 -15.87 0.60 -6.99
C MET A 287 -15.30 1.93 -7.39
N SER A 288 -14.82 2.69 -6.42
CA SER A 288 -14.15 3.98 -6.66
C SER A 288 -12.81 3.86 -7.38
N GLY A 289 -12.12 2.73 -7.30
CA GLY A 289 -10.93 2.45 -8.09
C GLY A 289 -10.17 1.19 -7.66
N VAL A 290 -9.75 0.39 -8.65
CA VAL A 290 -9.01 -0.88 -8.47
C VAL A 290 -8.07 -1.09 -9.66
N SER A 291 -6.89 -1.64 -9.42
CA SER A 291 -5.93 -2.08 -10.45
C SER A 291 -5.90 -3.61 -10.52
N PHE A 292 -5.50 -4.13 -11.67
CA PHE A 292 -5.46 -5.57 -11.93
C PHE A 292 -4.09 -5.95 -12.51
N LEU A 293 -3.53 -7.06 -12.03
CA LEU A 293 -2.27 -7.61 -12.53
C LEU A 293 -2.48 -9.10 -12.84
N PRO A 294 -2.07 -9.59 -14.02
CA PRO A 294 -2.05 -11.03 -14.27
C PRO A 294 -1.20 -11.73 -13.21
N TYR A 295 -1.76 -12.76 -12.59
CA TYR A 295 -1.02 -13.61 -11.67
C TYR A 295 0.03 -14.38 -12.47
N ASN A 296 1.29 -14.24 -12.10
CA ASN A 296 2.40 -14.92 -12.74
C ASN A 296 3.05 -15.89 -11.73
N GLU A 297 2.98 -17.19 -12.01
CA GLU A 297 3.64 -18.22 -11.23
C GLU A 297 5.14 -18.35 -11.58
N HIS A 298 5.58 -17.68 -12.64
CA HIS A 298 6.98 -17.76 -13.07
C HIS A 298 7.84 -16.80 -12.28
N THR A 299 8.64 -17.35 -11.38
CA THR A 299 9.74 -16.63 -10.74
C THR A 299 10.87 -16.43 -11.73
N TYR A 300 11.12 -15.20 -12.16
CA TYR A 300 12.36 -14.91 -12.87
C TYR A 300 13.52 -14.80 -11.88
N GLN A 301 14.73 -15.01 -12.37
CA GLN A 301 15.94 -14.99 -11.56
C GLN A 301 16.08 -13.65 -10.82
N GLN A 302 16.35 -13.70 -9.51
CA GLN A 302 16.44 -12.51 -8.63
C GLN A 302 15.13 -11.68 -8.56
N ALA A 303 13.97 -12.35 -8.66
CA ALA A 303 12.68 -11.68 -8.44
C ALA A 303 12.63 -10.98 -7.06
N PRO A 304 11.94 -9.84 -6.93
CA PRO A 304 11.83 -9.11 -5.65
C PRO A 304 11.28 -9.95 -4.49
N TYR A 305 10.42 -10.92 -4.79
CA TYR A 305 9.87 -11.91 -3.86
C TYR A 305 10.02 -13.28 -4.48
N GLN A 306 10.56 -14.23 -3.69
CA GLN A 306 10.76 -15.60 -4.12
C GLN A 306 10.24 -16.52 -3.04
N GLU A 307 9.18 -17.27 -3.33
CA GLU A 307 8.68 -18.29 -2.43
C GLU A 307 9.73 -19.39 -2.23
N VAL A 308 9.94 -19.79 -0.99
CA VAL A 308 10.90 -20.86 -0.62
C VAL A 308 10.31 -21.78 0.43
N GLY A 309 10.90 -22.98 0.53
CA GLY A 309 10.60 -23.90 1.60
C GLY A 309 11.17 -23.42 2.95
N LYS A 310 10.61 -23.97 4.05
CA LYS A 310 11.10 -23.68 5.41
C LYS A 310 12.60 -23.95 5.55
N THR A 311 13.10 -25.02 4.96
CA THR A 311 14.53 -25.42 5.02
C THR A 311 15.42 -24.38 4.35
N ASP A 312 15.03 -23.86 3.19
CA ASP A 312 15.80 -22.84 2.46
C ASP A 312 15.80 -21.52 3.24
N TYR A 313 14.65 -21.15 3.82
CA TYR A 313 14.53 -20.00 4.70
C TYR A 313 15.50 -20.15 5.91
N GLU A 314 15.48 -21.28 6.61
CA GLU A 314 16.34 -21.52 7.77
C GLU A 314 17.83 -21.53 7.38
N THR A 315 18.16 -22.07 6.21
CA THR A 315 19.52 -22.07 5.66
C THR A 315 20.01 -20.64 5.44
N LEU A 316 19.23 -19.82 4.75
CA LEU A 316 19.59 -18.42 4.51
C LEU A 316 19.65 -17.63 5.82
N LEU A 317 18.70 -17.85 6.73
CA LEU A 317 18.69 -17.21 8.05
C LEU A 317 19.95 -17.54 8.85
N SER A 318 20.47 -18.76 8.74
CA SER A 318 21.67 -19.18 9.48
C SER A 318 22.96 -18.44 9.07
N VAL A 319 23.02 -17.95 7.84
CA VAL A 319 24.17 -17.19 7.32
C VAL A 319 23.99 -15.67 7.41
N MET A 320 22.81 -15.21 7.82
CA MET A 320 22.60 -13.79 8.10
C MET A 320 23.45 -13.31 9.28
N PRO A 321 24.02 -12.09 9.22
CA PRO A 321 24.72 -11.51 10.37
C PRO A 321 23.78 -11.37 11.57
N LYS A 322 24.22 -11.77 12.75
CA LYS A 322 23.43 -11.67 14.00
C LYS A 322 23.15 -10.23 14.42
N ALA A 323 24.03 -9.32 14.06
CA ALA A 323 23.90 -7.88 14.29
C ALA A 323 24.67 -7.12 13.20
N ILE A 324 24.18 -5.95 12.86
CA ILE A 324 24.81 -5.00 11.94
C ILE A 324 25.27 -3.80 12.76
N ASP A 325 26.54 -3.46 12.66
CA ASP A 325 27.10 -2.29 13.34
C ASP A 325 26.87 -1.03 12.51
N TRP A 326 25.67 -0.47 12.61
CA TRP A 326 25.27 0.74 11.88
C TRP A 326 26.10 1.96 12.22
N SER A 327 26.82 1.98 13.36
CA SER A 327 27.68 3.12 13.71
C SER A 327 28.83 3.32 12.72
N LYS A 328 29.22 2.26 12.02
CA LYS A 328 30.28 2.30 10.99
C LYS A 328 29.82 2.82 9.63
N LEU A 329 28.53 2.95 9.38
CA LEU A 329 28.02 3.41 8.08
C LEU A 329 28.61 4.77 7.69
N SER A 330 28.75 5.70 8.64
CA SER A 330 29.36 7.02 8.42
C SER A 330 30.82 6.99 7.93
N GLU A 331 31.52 5.87 8.12
CA GLU A 331 32.90 5.69 7.61
C GLU A 331 32.90 5.46 6.09
N TYR A 332 31.80 4.96 5.53
CA TYR A 332 31.60 4.71 4.11
C TYR A 332 31.00 5.93 3.40
N GLU A 333 30.18 6.72 4.06
CA GLU A 333 29.47 7.89 3.50
C GLU A 333 30.37 9.13 3.35
N LYS A 334 31.57 8.97 2.80
CA LYS A 334 32.54 10.08 2.61
C LYS A 334 32.25 10.88 1.34
N GLN A 335 31.70 10.26 0.31
CA GLN A 335 31.37 10.86 -0.99
C GLN A 335 30.15 10.16 -1.57
N ASP A 336 29.18 10.92 -2.07
CA ASP A 336 28.08 10.39 -2.85
C ASP A 336 28.51 10.26 -4.31
N ASN A 337 28.71 9.03 -4.76
CA ASN A 337 29.05 8.68 -6.12
C ASN A 337 27.87 8.04 -6.88
N THR A 338 26.68 8.00 -6.29
CA THR A 338 25.48 7.42 -6.92
C THR A 338 25.04 8.30 -8.07
N LYS A 339 24.79 7.65 -9.23
CA LYS A 339 24.02 8.25 -10.32
C LYS A 339 22.62 7.66 -10.22
N GLY A 340 21.58 8.45 -10.38
CA GLY A 340 20.18 8.12 -10.15
C GLY A 340 19.83 6.64 -10.37
N SER A 341 19.20 6.04 -9.37
CA SER A 341 18.89 4.62 -9.38
C SER A 341 17.88 4.28 -10.49
N GLN A 342 18.24 3.31 -11.31
CA GLN A 342 17.30 2.73 -12.26
C GLN A 342 16.41 1.73 -11.54
N THR A 343 15.12 1.96 -11.56
CA THR A 343 14.12 1.07 -10.96
C THR A 343 13.54 0.14 -12.00
N PHE A 344 13.42 -1.16 -11.67
CA PHE A 344 12.72 -2.10 -12.52
C PHE A 344 11.21 -1.96 -12.34
N ALA A 345 10.48 -1.68 -13.41
CA ALA A 345 9.04 -1.83 -13.47
C ALA A 345 8.70 -3.26 -13.88
N CYS A 346 7.84 -3.92 -13.11
CA CYS A 346 7.35 -5.25 -13.47
C CYS A 346 6.06 -5.09 -14.28
N THR A 347 6.12 -5.45 -15.55
CA THR A 347 4.95 -5.85 -16.32
C THR A 347 4.78 -7.35 -16.13
N GLY A 348 3.56 -7.86 -15.98
CA GLY A 348 3.28 -9.25 -15.53
C GLY A 348 4.05 -10.39 -16.22
N GLU A 349 4.82 -10.15 -17.29
CA GLU A 349 5.64 -11.14 -18.00
C GLU A 349 7.13 -10.79 -18.05
N VAL A 350 7.53 -9.52 -17.92
CA VAL A 350 8.93 -9.07 -18.08
C VAL A 350 9.25 -7.95 -17.10
N CYS A 351 10.46 -7.93 -16.56
CA CYS A 351 11.00 -6.76 -15.88
C CYS A 351 11.59 -5.79 -16.91
N GLU A 352 11.00 -4.63 -17.06
CA GLU A 352 11.54 -3.54 -17.86
C GLU A 352 12.36 -2.58 -17.00
N ILE A 353 13.45 -2.06 -17.59
CA ILE A 353 14.26 -1.01 -16.97
C ILE A 353 13.64 0.32 -17.34
N VAL A 354 13.13 1.05 -16.35
CA VAL A 354 12.70 2.43 -16.55
C VAL A 354 13.85 3.34 -16.16
N ASP A 355 14.38 4.10 -17.12
CA ASP A 355 15.32 5.19 -16.84
C ASP A 355 14.53 6.35 -16.23
N LEU A 356 14.74 6.58 -14.94
CA LEU A 356 14.29 7.80 -14.30
C LEU A 356 15.30 8.91 -14.60
N THR A 357 15.13 9.59 -15.73
CA THR A 357 15.83 10.85 -16.04
C THR A 357 15.15 12.03 -15.39
#